data_569d3791631c57cbe13e29d4fbf718ba
#
_entry.id   569d3791631c57cbe13e29d4fbf718ba
#
_cell.length_a   1.000
_cell.length_b   1.000
_cell.length_c   1.000
_cell.angle_alpha   90.00
_cell.angle_beta   90.00
_cell.angle_gamma   90.00
#
_symmetry.space_group_name_H-M   'P 1'
#
loop_
_entity.id
_entity.type
_entity.pdbx_description
1 polymer ?
#
loop_
_entity_poly.entity_id
_entity_poly.type
_entity_poly.pdbx_seq_one_letter_code
_entity_poly.pdbx_strand_id
1 'polypeptide(L)'
;ILGGDVMQRPYVIKPLNEGSSVGVHIVMEGDNEPLFNDTGWPFGDHVMVEKFIPGQELTVSVMGDRALAVTEIKTGREFYDYDAKYAAGGSHHVIPAEIAPEVSEELQRLAILAHQTLGCRGVSRADFRYDGKTPYLLEINTQPGMTPTSLVPEQALYAGISFPELVTWMVDNAECDA
;
A
#
# COMPACT_ATOMS: atom_id res chain seq x y z
N ILE A 1 -6.56 -23.07 -10.83
CA ILE A 1 -6.01 -23.07 -9.45
C ILE A 1 -6.59 -24.20 -8.60
N LEU A 2 -7.59 -24.91 -9.05
CA LEU A 2 -8.18 -26.08 -8.34
C LEU A 2 -7.24 -27.30 -8.24
N GLY A 3 -6.04 -27.25 -8.82
CA GLY A 3 -5.13 -28.40 -8.93
C GLY A 3 -3.80 -28.32 -8.19
N GLY A 4 -3.54 -27.28 -7.42
CA GLY A 4 -2.28 -27.12 -6.68
C GLY A 4 -1.71 -25.72 -6.73
N ASP A 5 -0.48 -25.55 -6.23
CA ASP A 5 0.21 -24.27 -6.19
C ASP A 5 0.53 -23.75 -7.61
N VAL A 6 0.29 -22.46 -7.81
CA VAL A 6 0.58 -21.76 -9.07
C VAL A 6 2.00 -21.22 -9.13
N MET A 7 2.65 -21.10 -7.95
CA MET A 7 4.04 -20.70 -7.81
C MET A 7 4.60 -21.24 -6.48
N GLN A 8 5.90 -21.11 -6.28
CA GLN A 8 6.54 -21.51 -5.02
C GLN A 8 6.03 -20.67 -3.85
N ARG A 9 5.65 -21.34 -2.76
CA ARG A 9 5.25 -20.71 -1.49
C ARG A 9 6.44 -20.01 -0.81
N PRO A 10 6.19 -18.96 -0.01
CA PRO A 10 4.90 -18.32 0.21
C PRO A 10 4.54 -17.34 -0.93
N TYR A 11 3.24 -17.19 -1.21
CA TYR A 11 2.73 -16.25 -2.20
C TYR A 11 1.39 -15.62 -1.78
N VAL A 12 1.01 -14.54 -2.45
CA VAL A 12 -0.23 -13.79 -2.22
C VAL A 12 -1.16 -13.98 -3.40
N ILE A 13 -2.42 -14.25 -3.12
CA ILE A 13 -3.50 -14.24 -4.11
C ILE A 13 -4.39 -13.04 -3.80
N LYS A 14 -4.73 -12.27 -4.83
CA LYS A 14 -5.62 -11.10 -4.69
C LYS A 14 -6.48 -10.89 -5.94
N PRO A 15 -7.68 -10.28 -5.80
CA PRO A 15 -8.47 -9.84 -6.92
C PRO A 15 -7.74 -8.80 -7.77
N LEU A 16 -8.09 -8.69 -9.06
CA LEU A 16 -7.51 -7.67 -9.94
C LEU A 16 -8.06 -6.27 -9.68
N ASN A 17 -9.35 -6.16 -9.31
CA ASN A 17 -10.09 -4.90 -9.31
C ASN A 17 -10.67 -4.53 -7.93
N GLU A 18 -10.21 -5.19 -6.87
CA GLU A 18 -10.63 -4.86 -5.51
C GLU A 18 -9.58 -4.00 -4.80
N GLY A 19 -10.05 -3.25 -3.79
CA GLY A 19 -9.20 -2.44 -2.94
C GLY A 19 -9.24 -2.88 -1.47
N SER A 20 -8.52 -2.17 -0.62
CA SER A 20 -8.59 -2.30 0.84
C SER A 20 -8.34 -3.72 1.38
N SER A 21 -7.48 -4.49 0.73
CA SER A 21 -7.16 -5.88 1.06
C SER A 21 -8.34 -6.87 1.00
N VAL A 22 -9.44 -6.49 0.33
CA VAL A 22 -10.59 -7.38 0.15
C VAL A 22 -10.17 -8.57 -0.73
N GLY A 23 -10.43 -9.80 -0.26
CA GLY A 23 -10.12 -11.02 -1.00
C GLY A 23 -8.63 -11.36 -1.09
N VAL A 24 -7.76 -10.69 -0.33
CA VAL A 24 -6.34 -11.02 -0.26
C VAL A 24 -6.12 -12.26 0.60
N HIS A 25 -5.43 -13.26 0.04
CA HIS A 25 -5.05 -14.49 0.74
C HIS A 25 -3.55 -14.70 0.64
N ILE A 26 -2.92 -15.00 1.76
CA ILE A 26 -1.51 -15.39 1.83
C ILE A 26 -1.46 -16.91 1.96
N VAL A 27 -0.68 -17.54 1.09
CA VAL A 27 -0.45 -18.99 1.09
C VAL A 27 0.94 -19.25 1.62
N MET A 28 1.01 -19.77 2.85
CA MET A 28 2.26 -20.02 3.55
C MET A 28 2.76 -21.46 3.34
N GLU A 29 4.02 -21.70 3.65
CA GLU A 29 4.56 -23.05 3.73
C GLU A 29 3.75 -23.90 4.72
N GLY A 30 3.29 -25.05 4.28
CA GLY A 30 2.51 -25.97 5.12
C GLY A 30 1.00 -25.74 5.19
N ASP A 31 0.47 -24.69 4.54
CA ASP A 31 -0.97 -24.49 4.44
C ASP A 31 -1.59 -25.64 3.65
N ASN A 32 -2.64 -26.25 4.23
CA ASN A 32 -3.38 -27.37 3.63
C ASN A 32 -4.82 -27.02 3.24
N GLU A 33 -5.25 -25.77 3.53
CA GLU A 33 -6.60 -25.34 3.15
C GLU A 33 -6.72 -25.14 1.65
N PRO A 34 -7.82 -25.56 1.02
CA PRO A 34 -8.07 -25.28 -0.37
C PRO A 34 -8.15 -23.77 -0.58
N LEU A 35 -7.41 -23.24 -1.56
CA LEU A 35 -7.36 -21.81 -1.90
C LEU A 35 -8.73 -21.25 -2.25
N PHE A 36 -9.63 -22.09 -2.73
CA PHE A 36 -11.01 -21.76 -3.06
C PHE A 36 -11.90 -22.86 -2.52
N ASN A 37 -12.91 -22.47 -1.74
CA ASN A 37 -13.96 -23.38 -1.25
C ASN A 37 -14.94 -23.71 -2.40
N ASP A 38 -15.92 -24.57 -2.11
CA ASP A 38 -16.94 -25.00 -3.07
C ASP A 38 -17.80 -23.83 -3.62
N THR A 39 -17.77 -22.66 -2.99
CA THR A 39 -18.46 -21.46 -3.47
C THR A 39 -17.71 -20.71 -4.55
N GLY A 40 -16.46 -21.10 -4.83
CA GLY A 40 -15.62 -20.50 -5.85
C GLY A 40 -15.01 -19.16 -5.45
N TRP A 41 -14.39 -18.52 -6.45
CA TRP A 41 -13.79 -17.19 -6.33
C TRP A 41 -14.82 -16.12 -6.73
N PRO A 42 -15.24 -15.22 -5.80
CA PRO A 42 -16.34 -14.28 -6.07
C PRO A 42 -15.94 -13.04 -6.89
N PHE A 43 -14.64 -12.87 -7.20
CA PHE A 43 -14.10 -11.65 -7.79
C PHE A 43 -13.78 -11.78 -9.29
N GLY A 44 -14.55 -12.59 -10.03
CA GLY A 44 -14.41 -12.79 -11.46
C GLY A 44 -13.52 -13.98 -11.86
N ASP A 45 -13.16 -14.04 -13.14
CA ASP A 45 -12.50 -15.23 -13.74
C ASP A 45 -10.97 -15.17 -13.65
N HIS A 46 -10.42 -14.06 -13.16
CA HIS A 46 -8.98 -13.83 -13.08
C HIS A 46 -8.56 -13.47 -11.66
N VAL A 47 -7.37 -13.87 -11.32
CA VAL A 47 -6.75 -13.61 -10.03
C VAL A 47 -5.29 -13.20 -10.23
N MET A 48 -4.82 -12.25 -9.44
CA MET A 48 -3.41 -11.89 -9.39
C MET A 48 -2.70 -12.77 -8.35
N VAL A 49 -1.54 -13.31 -8.73
CA VAL A 49 -0.69 -14.07 -7.82
C VAL A 49 0.70 -13.45 -7.82
N GLU A 50 1.18 -13.13 -6.63
CA GLU A 50 2.45 -12.46 -6.43
C GLU A 50 3.28 -13.19 -5.37
N LYS A 51 4.60 -13.11 -5.48
CA LYS A 51 5.50 -13.59 -4.43
C LYS A 51 5.21 -12.83 -3.13
N PHE A 52 5.07 -13.54 -2.01
CA PHE A 52 5.02 -12.91 -0.71
C PHE A 52 6.38 -12.31 -0.34
N ILE A 53 6.39 -11.05 0.03
CA ILE A 53 7.60 -10.35 0.49
C ILE A 53 7.50 -10.15 2.00
N PRO A 54 8.34 -10.82 2.80
CA PRO A 54 8.37 -10.62 4.25
C PRO A 54 8.98 -9.26 4.60
N GLY A 55 8.87 -8.85 5.88
CA GLY A 55 9.51 -7.64 6.39
C GLY A 55 8.54 -6.49 6.63
N GLN A 56 9.02 -5.25 6.46
CA GLN A 56 8.27 -4.04 6.82
C GLN A 56 7.25 -3.66 5.74
N GLU A 57 6.12 -3.13 6.17
CA GLU A 57 5.15 -2.46 5.31
C GLU A 57 5.37 -0.95 5.39
N LEU A 58 5.74 -0.35 4.26
CA LEU A 58 6.14 1.04 4.17
C LEU A 58 5.26 1.76 3.15
N THR A 59 4.96 3.02 3.40
CA THR A 59 4.15 3.82 2.49
C THR A 59 4.70 5.23 2.36
N VAL A 60 4.58 5.79 1.15
CA VAL A 60 5.06 7.13 0.81
C VAL A 60 4.00 7.86 0.02
N SER A 61 3.57 9.01 0.52
CA SER A 61 2.70 9.91 -0.23
C SER A 61 3.51 10.84 -1.12
N VAL A 62 2.98 11.09 -2.31
CA VAL A 62 3.51 12.07 -3.27
C VAL A 62 2.49 13.18 -3.44
N MET A 63 2.95 14.41 -3.40
CA MET A 63 2.17 15.63 -3.57
C MET A 63 2.79 16.45 -4.71
N GLY A 64 2.19 16.35 -5.90
CA GLY A 64 2.76 16.90 -7.12
C GLY A 64 4.05 16.17 -7.52
N ASP A 65 5.17 16.86 -7.44
CA ASP A 65 6.52 16.34 -7.74
C ASP A 65 7.35 15.97 -6.50
N ARG A 66 6.76 16.09 -5.30
CA ARG A 66 7.43 15.92 -4.01
C ARG A 66 6.91 14.73 -3.23
N ALA A 67 7.80 13.81 -2.86
CA ALA A 67 7.50 12.81 -1.84
C ALA A 67 7.45 13.43 -0.44
N LEU A 68 6.51 12.96 0.37
CA LEU A 68 6.41 13.30 1.79
C LEU A 68 7.27 12.34 2.63
N ALA A 69 6.92 12.12 3.89
CA ALA A 69 7.65 11.21 4.76
C ALA A 69 7.40 9.74 4.37
N VAL A 70 8.36 8.86 4.71
CA VAL A 70 8.11 7.42 4.72
C VAL A 70 7.45 7.04 6.04
N THR A 71 6.34 6.32 5.99
CA THR A 71 5.64 5.79 7.16
C THR A 71 5.74 4.27 7.18
N GLU A 72 6.07 3.69 8.33
CA GLU A 72 5.92 2.27 8.58
C GLU A 72 4.54 1.98 9.19
N ILE A 73 3.84 1.00 8.62
CA ILE A 73 2.57 0.50 9.12
C ILE A 73 2.86 -0.76 9.93
N LYS A 74 2.76 -0.64 11.28
CA LYS A 74 2.90 -1.78 12.20
C LYS A 74 1.52 -2.30 12.56
N THR A 75 1.29 -3.58 12.31
CA THR A 75 0.07 -4.27 12.71
C THR A 75 0.39 -5.25 13.82
N GLY A 76 -0.54 -5.43 14.76
CA GLY A 76 -0.43 -6.48 15.78
C GLY A 76 -0.64 -7.90 15.21
N ARG A 77 -0.87 -8.01 13.89
CA ARG A 77 -1.06 -9.24 13.13
C ARG A 77 0.04 -9.35 12.07
N GLU A 78 0.29 -10.55 11.57
CA GLU A 78 1.31 -10.80 10.55
C GLU A 78 1.03 -10.11 9.21
N PHE A 79 -0.21 -9.61 9.01
CA PHE A 79 -0.62 -8.92 7.79
C PHE A 79 -1.58 -7.77 8.06
N TYR A 80 -1.49 -6.70 7.27
CA TYR A 80 -2.36 -5.53 7.29
C TYR A 80 -3.65 -5.79 6.49
N ASP A 81 -4.56 -6.59 7.08
CA ASP A 81 -5.84 -6.93 6.50
C ASP A 81 -6.89 -5.80 6.67
N TYR A 82 -8.11 -6.05 6.16
CA TYR A 82 -9.22 -5.10 6.26
C TYR A 82 -9.53 -4.71 7.70
N ASP A 83 -9.54 -5.68 8.63
CA ASP A 83 -9.81 -5.43 10.05
C ASP A 83 -8.71 -4.59 10.69
N ALA A 84 -7.45 -4.82 10.34
CA ALA A 84 -6.32 -4.01 10.81
C ALA A 84 -6.37 -2.57 10.30
N LYS A 85 -6.99 -2.32 9.15
CA LYS A 85 -7.16 -0.97 8.58
C LYS A 85 -8.23 -0.14 9.29
N TYR A 86 -9.30 -0.76 9.77
CA TYR A 86 -10.50 -0.04 10.21
C TYR A 86 -10.92 -0.32 11.66
N ALA A 87 -10.39 -1.35 12.31
CA ALA A 87 -10.66 -1.61 13.72
C ALA A 87 -9.90 -0.63 14.63
N ALA A 88 -10.52 -0.21 15.73
CA ALA A 88 -9.87 0.63 16.72
C ALA A 88 -8.61 -0.08 17.29
N GLY A 89 -7.43 0.51 17.09
CA GLY A 89 -6.15 -0.09 17.48
C GLY A 89 -5.60 -1.14 16.51
N GLY A 90 -6.14 -1.23 15.29
CA GLY A 90 -5.73 -2.23 14.29
C GLY A 90 -4.36 -2.00 13.66
N SER A 91 -3.91 -0.75 13.55
CA SER A 91 -2.58 -0.39 13.04
C SER A 91 -1.96 0.74 13.85
N HIS A 92 -0.63 0.75 13.88
CA HIS A 92 0.18 1.82 14.44
C HIS A 92 1.10 2.38 13.36
N HIS A 93 1.08 3.69 13.16
CA HIS A 93 1.91 4.38 12.17
C HIS A 93 3.16 4.95 12.84
N VAL A 94 4.32 4.64 12.28
CA VAL A 94 5.61 5.19 12.71
C VAL A 94 6.10 6.17 11.63
N ILE A 95 6.12 7.46 11.98
CA ILE A 95 6.54 8.55 11.10
C ILE A 95 7.64 9.37 11.79
N PRO A 96 8.84 9.51 11.20
CA PRO A 96 9.32 8.79 10.02
C PRO A 96 9.53 7.32 10.34
N ALA A 97 9.49 6.45 9.33
CA ALA A 97 9.81 5.03 9.48
C ALA A 97 11.22 4.83 10.03
N GLU A 98 11.39 3.82 10.89
CA GLU A 98 12.69 3.47 11.50
C GLU A 98 13.53 2.63 10.51
N ILE A 99 14.04 3.27 9.47
CA ILE A 99 14.84 2.68 8.39
C ILE A 99 16.11 3.52 8.14
N ALA A 100 17.08 2.95 7.45
CA ALA A 100 18.29 3.68 7.05
C ALA A 100 17.93 4.85 6.12
N PRO A 101 18.63 6.01 6.24
CA PRO A 101 18.35 7.19 5.39
C PRO A 101 18.37 6.88 3.90
N GLU A 102 19.30 6.07 3.45
CA GLU A 102 19.46 5.68 2.03
C GLU A 102 18.24 4.88 1.53
N VAL A 103 17.64 4.06 2.39
CA VAL A 103 16.41 3.31 2.08
C VAL A 103 15.23 4.27 2.00
N SER A 104 15.15 5.24 2.91
CA SER A 104 14.11 6.28 2.88
C SER A 104 14.17 7.11 1.59
N GLU A 105 15.35 7.56 1.19
CA GLU A 105 15.58 8.31 -0.05
C GLU A 105 15.18 7.48 -1.28
N GLU A 106 15.55 6.21 -1.31
CA GLU A 106 15.20 5.32 -2.43
C GLU A 106 13.69 5.08 -2.52
N LEU A 107 13.00 4.87 -1.39
CA LEU A 107 11.53 4.72 -1.35
C LEU A 107 10.84 5.99 -1.86
N GLN A 108 11.29 7.18 -1.44
CA GLN A 108 10.76 8.45 -1.90
C GLN A 108 10.99 8.64 -3.42
N ARG A 109 12.17 8.31 -3.90
CA ARG A 109 12.50 8.35 -5.34
C ARG A 109 11.61 7.40 -6.14
N LEU A 110 11.42 6.17 -5.67
CA LEU A 110 10.57 5.17 -6.31
C LEU A 110 9.09 5.58 -6.31
N ALA A 111 8.60 6.19 -5.23
CA ALA A 111 7.24 6.69 -5.16
C ALA A 111 6.98 7.81 -6.18
N ILE A 112 7.91 8.77 -6.32
CA ILE A 112 7.84 9.83 -7.34
C ILE A 112 7.87 9.21 -8.74
N LEU A 113 8.79 8.28 -8.99
CA LEU A 113 8.92 7.60 -10.29
C LEU A 113 7.62 6.88 -10.66
N ALA A 114 7.02 6.15 -9.73
CA ALA A 114 5.76 5.44 -9.95
C ALA A 114 4.60 6.41 -10.21
N HIS A 115 4.49 7.51 -9.42
CA HIS A 115 3.52 8.57 -9.62
C HIS A 115 3.60 9.15 -11.04
N GLN A 116 4.80 9.51 -11.50
CA GLN A 116 5.03 10.08 -12.82
C GLN A 116 4.79 9.08 -13.94
N THR A 117 5.24 7.83 -13.77
CA THR A 117 5.10 6.76 -14.80
C THR A 117 3.64 6.44 -15.09
N LEU A 118 2.80 6.48 -14.04
CA LEU A 118 1.35 6.27 -14.18
C LEU A 118 0.57 7.53 -14.58
N GLY A 119 1.25 8.66 -14.78
CA GLY A 119 0.60 9.93 -15.12
C GLY A 119 -0.30 10.46 -13.99
N CYS A 120 -0.01 10.12 -12.74
CA CYS A 120 -0.77 10.63 -11.60
C CYS A 120 -0.62 12.16 -11.49
N ARG A 121 -1.68 12.82 -11.04
CA ARG A 121 -1.72 14.25 -10.72
C ARG A 121 -2.21 14.45 -9.28
N GLY A 122 -1.93 15.61 -8.71
CA GLY A 122 -2.33 15.92 -7.35
C GLY A 122 -1.60 15.05 -6.32
N VAL A 123 -2.35 14.31 -5.53
CA VAL A 123 -1.81 13.47 -4.45
C VAL A 123 -1.99 12.00 -4.79
N SER A 124 -0.94 11.21 -4.58
CA SER A 124 -1.01 9.74 -4.59
C SER A 124 -0.27 9.15 -3.39
N ARG A 125 -0.43 7.85 -3.16
CA ARG A 125 0.29 7.11 -2.11
C ARG A 125 0.80 5.79 -2.68
N ALA A 126 2.11 5.58 -2.58
CA ALA A 126 2.80 4.37 -2.98
C ALA A 126 2.96 3.44 -1.77
N ASP A 127 2.52 2.20 -1.87
CA ASP A 127 2.60 1.20 -0.82
C ASP A 127 3.67 0.15 -1.19
N PHE A 128 4.54 -0.16 -0.23
CA PHE A 128 5.72 -1.01 -0.42
C PHE A 128 5.83 -2.10 0.63
N ARG A 129 6.47 -3.22 0.23
CA ARG A 129 7.08 -4.17 1.17
C ARG A 129 8.60 -4.03 1.10
N TYR A 130 9.26 -4.11 2.25
CA TYR A 130 10.72 -4.03 2.37
C TYR A 130 11.25 -5.24 3.13
N ASP A 131 12.03 -6.09 2.46
CA ASP A 131 12.56 -7.34 3.01
C ASP A 131 13.84 -7.17 3.84
N GLY A 132 14.21 -5.93 4.15
CA GLY A 132 15.47 -5.57 4.80
C GLY A 132 16.62 -5.29 3.81
N LYS A 133 16.38 -5.49 2.51
CA LYS A 133 17.38 -5.27 1.45
C LYS A 133 16.81 -4.53 0.24
N THR A 134 15.64 -4.93 -0.21
CA THR A 134 15.02 -4.44 -1.44
C THR A 134 13.61 -3.94 -1.17
N PRO A 135 13.25 -2.72 -1.58
CA PRO A 135 11.87 -2.25 -1.58
C PRO A 135 11.13 -2.81 -2.80
N TYR A 136 9.92 -3.32 -2.58
CA TYR A 136 9.01 -3.83 -3.60
C TYR A 136 7.75 -2.98 -3.60
N LEU A 137 7.47 -2.29 -4.71
CA LEU A 137 6.24 -1.54 -4.89
C LEU A 137 5.07 -2.53 -5.05
N LEU A 138 4.02 -2.36 -4.24
CA LEU A 138 2.80 -3.16 -4.32
C LEU A 138 1.75 -2.49 -5.19
N GLU A 139 1.46 -1.21 -4.89
CA GLU A 139 0.41 -0.45 -5.58
C GLU A 139 0.61 1.06 -5.44
N ILE A 140 -0.09 1.81 -6.29
CA ILE A 140 -0.28 3.25 -6.18
C ILE A 140 -1.76 3.55 -5.97
N ASN A 141 -2.06 4.23 -4.87
CA ASN A 141 -3.40 4.73 -4.56
C ASN A 141 -3.53 6.15 -5.09
N THR A 142 -4.36 6.34 -6.11
CA THR A 142 -4.60 7.64 -6.76
C THR A 142 -5.69 8.47 -6.07
N GLN A 143 -6.48 7.85 -5.19
CA GLN A 143 -7.45 8.51 -4.32
C GLN A 143 -7.27 8.04 -2.87
N PRO A 144 -6.13 8.38 -2.23
CA PRO A 144 -5.87 7.97 -0.86
C PRO A 144 -6.86 8.62 0.11
N GLY A 145 -7.07 7.95 1.26
CA GLY A 145 -7.94 8.47 2.32
C GLY A 145 -7.48 9.83 2.85
N MET A 146 -8.45 10.68 3.22
CA MET A 146 -8.24 12.05 3.71
C MET A 146 -8.94 12.30 5.06
N THR A 147 -9.08 11.27 5.89
CA THR A 147 -9.51 11.45 7.27
C THR A 147 -8.35 11.88 8.17
N PRO A 148 -8.60 12.41 9.38
CA PRO A 148 -7.52 12.82 10.29
C PRO A 148 -6.51 11.73 10.64
N THR A 149 -6.89 10.46 10.53
CA THR A 149 -6.04 9.29 10.78
C THR A 149 -5.56 8.62 9.50
N SER A 150 -5.73 9.26 8.35
CA SER A 150 -5.25 8.74 7.07
C SER A 150 -3.78 9.10 6.87
N LEU A 151 -3.06 8.21 6.19
CA LEU A 151 -1.60 8.29 5.98
C LEU A 151 -1.15 9.56 5.27
N VAL A 152 -1.90 10.05 4.27
CA VAL A 152 -1.54 11.28 3.54
C VAL A 152 -1.60 12.51 4.45
N PRO A 153 -2.69 12.80 5.18
CA PRO A 153 -2.73 13.90 6.15
C PRO A 153 -1.67 13.79 7.24
N GLU A 154 -1.38 12.58 7.75
CA GLU A 154 -0.33 12.37 8.76
C GLU A 154 1.06 12.70 8.21
N GLN A 155 1.38 12.24 7.00
CA GLN A 155 2.67 12.54 6.34
C GLN A 155 2.79 14.02 5.96
N ALA A 156 1.70 14.65 5.52
CA ALA A 156 1.67 16.09 5.25
C ALA A 156 1.93 16.89 6.52
N LEU A 157 1.27 16.54 7.62
CA LEU A 157 1.46 17.21 8.92
C LEU A 157 2.91 17.05 9.40
N TYR A 158 3.50 15.86 9.29
CA TYR A 158 4.91 15.63 9.60
C TYR A 158 5.84 16.50 8.75
N ALA A 159 5.51 16.72 7.49
CA ALA A 159 6.24 17.61 6.58
C ALA A 159 5.95 19.11 6.81
N GLY A 160 5.20 19.47 7.85
CA GLY A 160 4.85 20.86 8.21
C GLY A 160 3.69 21.44 7.39
N ILE A 161 2.90 20.62 6.71
CA ILE A 161 1.73 21.02 5.92
C ILE A 161 0.49 20.66 6.71
N SER A 162 -0.26 21.65 7.15
CA SER A 162 -1.53 21.44 7.85
C SER A 162 -2.60 20.84 6.92
N PHE A 163 -3.62 20.21 7.49
CA PHE A 163 -4.72 19.65 6.70
C PHE A 163 -5.44 20.69 5.81
N PRO A 164 -5.74 21.92 6.29
CA PRO A 164 -6.29 22.96 5.42
C PRO A 164 -5.36 23.33 4.26
N GLU A 165 -4.05 23.44 4.50
CA GLU A 165 -3.07 23.72 3.43
C GLU A 165 -3.01 22.60 2.41
N LEU A 166 -3.00 21.34 2.84
CA LEU A 166 -3.04 20.17 1.97
C LEU A 166 -4.28 20.20 1.06
N VAL A 167 -5.46 20.38 1.64
CA VAL A 167 -6.72 20.40 0.89
C VAL A 167 -6.79 21.61 -0.05
N THR A 168 -6.37 22.79 0.39
CA THR A 168 -6.28 23.99 -0.45
C THR A 168 -5.38 23.73 -1.65
N TRP A 169 -4.17 23.18 -1.41
CA TRP A 169 -3.26 22.84 -2.49
C TRP A 169 -3.88 21.83 -3.49
N MET A 170 -4.60 20.81 -3.00
CA MET A 170 -5.28 19.83 -3.86
C MET A 170 -6.34 20.49 -4.75
N VAL A 171 -7.11 21.45 -4.22
CA VAL A 171 -8.12 22.20 -4.99
C VAL A 171 -7.46 23.12 -6.02
N ASP A 172 -6.40 23.85 -5.61
CA ASP A 172 -5.70 24.80 -6.48
C ASP A 172 -4.93 24.10 -7.63
N ASN A 173 -4.59 22.82 -7.46
CA ASN A 173 -3.88 22.00 -8.45
C ASN A 173 -4.78 20.92 -9.09
N ALA A 174 -6.09 21.03 -8.94
CA ALA A 174 -7.04 20.13 -9.58
C ALA A 174 -7.13 20.45 -11.09
N GLU A 175 -6.91 19.43 -11.92
CA GLU A 175 -6.96 19.53 -13.38
C GLU A 175 -7.83 18.42 -13.96
N CYS A 176 -8.54 18.71 -15.06
CA CYS A 176 -9.23 17.72 -15.87
C CYS A 176 -8.44 17.46 -17.15
N ASP A 177 -8.60 16.27 -17.72
CA ASP A 177 -8.16 16.02 -19.09
C ASP A 177 -8.98 16.87 -20.05
N ALA A 178 -8.32 17.54 -20.99
CA ALA A 178 -8.94 18.39 -22.00
C ALA A 178 -9.59 17.54 -23.11
#